data_d871bc06f65b4b49c1c48ee07b42c38d
#
_entry.id   d871bc06f65b4b49c1c48ee07b42c38d
#
_cell.length_a   1.000
_cell.length_b   1.000
_cell.length_c   1.000
_cell.angle_alpha   90.00
_cell.angle_beta   90.00
_cell.angle_gamma   90.00
#
_symmetry.space_group_name_H-M   'P 1'
#
loop_
_entity.id
_entity.type
_entity.pdbx_description
1 polymer ?
#
loop_
_entity_poly.entity_id
_entity_poly.type
_entity_poly.pdbx_seq_one_letter_code
_entity_poly.pdbx_strand_id
1 'polypeptide(L)'
;MENTKAKKINVNLYTRYKMLSWDLLFYYAIIFLFFTQTKGISAADVLLAESFYPIFKMIFLVPATILINSLGKRKSLIIGNFFVFLAILVYIIGLNFAFIVIGELLSAIGFIIKGVCESNMIYDSLEKNEKRGARFAKIEGQGTSYYYYIDAISSVIAGFLFSINGYIPMILCLICTIISLYLSTKFKDIDERKKVNKYEVFKECKDLFNSFKLFGKSPRLKNLIFFGALVSAIILSLTMLRSSIMQDIGIPSQYFGIIFAVLGLISGIAAKNESRFHKKFKNKTLASLAIPLVFSCIILGVCCSVNIGYEFNVGVVLIVFLIQYIARGPFYPLIKQYLNNFTTATLRTKISSSFNLLENILRFLITFAASNLLRVTTTANTFTILGCVLAIIVVLMLDNMRKKVGLKPEQYSERDTKIMELK
;
A
#
# COMPACT_ATOMS: atom_id res chain seq x y z
N MET A 1 37.50 -8.33 9.74
CA MET A 1 36.83 -8.35 11.06
C MET A 1 35.80 -7.23 11.21
N GLU A 2 36.11 -5.99 10.87
CA GLU A 2 35.20 -4.82 11.03
C GLU A 2 33.90 -4.94 10.24
N ASN A 3 33.96 -5.39 8.99
CA ASN A 3 32.77 -5.57 8.14
C ASN A 3 31.82 -6.67 8.67
N THR A 4 32.33 -7.74 9.28
CA THR A 4 31.52 -8.80 9.89
C THR A 4 30.78 -8.29 11.14
N LYS A 5 31.45 -7.45 11.95
CA LYS A 5 30.84 -6.79 13.11
C LYS A 5 29.72 -5.81 12.69
N ALA A 6 29.98 -5.01 11.65
CA ALA A 6 28.99 -4.09 11.08
C ALA A 6 27.73 -4.82 10.58
N LYS A 7 27.89 -5.91 9.84
CA LYS A 7 26.80 -6.76 9.37
C LYS A 7 25.94 -7.32 10.51
N LYS A 8 26.58 -7.82 11.57
CA LYS A 8 25.88 -8.36 12.75
C LYS A 8 25.08 -7.27 13.49
N ILE A 9 25.63 -6.06 13.59
CA ILE A 9 24.93 -4.90 14.17
C ILE A 9 23.68 -4.59 13.35
N ASN A 10 23.78 -4.50 12.02
CA ASN A 10 22.67 -4.21 11.16
C ASN A 10 21.54 -5.24 11.28
N VAL A 11 21.89 -6.53 11.29
CA VAL A 11 20.89 -7.61 11.44
C VAL A 11 20.14 -7.53 12.78
N ASN A 12 20.86 -7.28 13.88
CA ASN A 12 20.26 -7.20 15.22
C ASN A 12 19.38 -5.94 15.40
N LEU A 13 19.76 -4.84 14.75
CA LEU A 13 19.03 -3.58 14.84
C LEU A 13 17.77 -3.58 13.95
N TYR A 14 17.81 -4.30 12.82
CA TYR A 14 16.80 -4.21 11.76
C TYR A 14 15.39 -4.50 12.24
N THR A 15 15.19 -5.59 12.98
CA THR A 15 13.85 -5.97 13.46
C THR A 15 13.24 -4.88 14.35
N ARG A 16 14.04 -4.28 15.25
CA ARG A 16 13.62 -3.18 16.13
C ARG A 16 13.30 -1.91 15.34
N TYR A 17 14.13 -1.60 14.35
CA TYR A 17 13.91 -0.47 13.46
C TYR A 17 12.64 -0.70 12.63
N LYS A 18 12.50 -1.86 11.97
CA LYS A 18 11.37 -2.20 11.09
C LYS A 18 10.03 -2.17 11.82
N MET A 19 10.00 -2.63 13.06
CA MET A 19 8.84 -2.62 13.95
C MET A 19 8.23 -1.22 14.14
N LEU A 20 9.06 -0.17 14.12
CA LEU A 20 8.62 1.22 14.31
C LEU A 20 8.54 2.02 13.02
N SER A 21 9.21 1.56 11.97
CA SER A 21 9.44 2.34 10.75
C SER A 21 8.87 1.72 9.48
N TRP A 22 8.26 0.53 9.55
CA TRP A 22 7.69 -0.10 8.35
C TRP A 22 6.66 0.82 7.69
N ASP A 23 5.77 1.38 8.49
CA ASP A 23 4.85 2.45 8.12
C ASP A 23 4.60 3.36 9.34
N LEU A 24 3.63 4.27 9.29
CA LEU A 24 3.31 5.22 10.34
C LEU A 24 2.41 4.59 11.42
N LEU A 25 2.86 4.63 12.68
CA LEU A 25 2.07 4.24 13.85
C LEU A 25 1.21 5.41 14.33
N PHE A 26 0.07 5.15 14.96
CA PHE A 26 -0.89 6.15 15.44
C PHE A 26 -1.48 7.05 14.35
N TYR A 27 -1.39 6.66 13.09
CA TYR A 27 -1.68 7.51 11.93
C TYR A 27 -2.98 7.12 11.20
N TYR A 28 -3.03 5.92 10.61
CA TYR A 28 -4.07 5.57 9.64
C TYR A 28 -5.49 5.54 10.21
N ALA A 29 -5.65 5.24 11.49
CA ALA A 29 -6.95 5.19 12.13
C ALA A 29 -7.59 6.59 12.27
N ILE A 30 -6.76 7.64 12.36
CA ILE A 30 -7.24 8.97 12.76
C ILE A 30 -6.89 10.10 11.78
N ILE A 31 -6.02 9.88 10.81
CA ILE A 31 -5.51 10.96 9.97
C ILE A 31 -6.61 11.69 9.20
N PHE A 32 -7.61 10.96 8.71
CA PHE A 32 -8.76 11.57 8.05
C PHE A 32 -9.53 12.49 9.01
N LEU A 33 -9.80 12.02 10.23
CA LEU A 33 -10.45 12.81 11.29
C LEU A 33 -9.60 14.00 11.70
N PHE A 34 -8.28 13.83 11.77
CA PHE A 34 -7.37 14.93 12.08
C PHE A 34 -7.49 16.07 11.07
N PHE A 35 -7.50 15.76 9.78
CA PHE A 35 -7.65 16.79 8.76
C PHE A 35 -9.06 17.37 8.73
N THR A 36 -10.09 16.57 8.90
CA THR A 36 -11.47 17.06 8.79
C THR A 36 -11.96 17.74 10.07
N GLN A 37 -11.78 17.12 11.24
CA GLN A 37 -12.33 17.62 12.51
C GLN A 37 -11.38 18.58 13.21
N THR A 38 -10.05 18.31 13.20
CA THR A 38 -9.09 19.15 13.93
C THR A 38 -8.61 20.32 13.08
N LYS A 39 -8.42 20.11 11.77
CA LYS A 39 -7.95 21.16 10.84
C LYS A 39 -9.08 21.84 10.05
N GLY A 40 -10.30 21.30 10.06
CA GLY A 40 -11.46 21.86 9.35
C GLY A 40 -11.36 21.78 7.83
N ILE A 41 -10.55 20.85 7.30
CA ILE A 41 -10.38 20.66 5.85
C ILE A 41 -11.48 19.76 5.33
N SER A 42 -12.06 20.06 4.18
CA SER A 42 -13.15 19.27 3.62
C SER A 42 -12.70 17.83 3.30
N ALA A 43 -13.60 16.86 3.44
CA ALA A 43 -13.34 15.46 3.08
C ALA A 43 -12.88 15.32 1.62
N ALA A 44 -13.46 16.12 0.72
CA ALA A 44 -13.08 16.17 -0.69
C ALA A 44 -11.62 16.61 -0.88
N ASP A 45 -11.19 17.65 -0.16
CA ASP A 45 -9.82 18.14 -0.27
C ASP A 45 -8.81 17.18 0.38
N VAL A 46 -9.17 16.49 1.45
CA VAL A 46 -8.34 15.41 2.03
C VAL A 46 -8.12 14.29 1.00
N LEU A 47 -9.19 13.84 0.32
CA LEU A 47 -9.06 12.82 -0.72
C LEU A 47 -8.28 13.33 -1.94
N LEU A 48 -8.44 14.61 -2.29
CA LEU A 48 -7.66 15.22 -3.37
C LEU A 48 -6.17 15.20 -3.04
N ALA A 49 -5.79 15.60 -1.84
CA ALA A 49 -4.39 15.59 -1.40
C ALA A 49 -3.81 14.16 -1.42
N GLU A 50 -4.52 13.18 -0.85
CA GLU A 50 -4.15 11.76 -0.88
C GLU A 50 -3.95 11.25 -2.32
N SER A 51 -4.73 11.76 -3.30
CA SER A 51 -4.58 11.36 -4.69
C SER A 51 -3.21 11.70 -5.28
N PHE A 52 -2.52 12.72 -4.79
CA PHE A 52 -1.20 13.09 -5.28
C PHE A 52 -0.08 12.17 -4.78
N TYR A 53 -0.26 11.49 -3.64
CA TYR A 53 0.77 10.60 -3.09
C TYR A 53 1.28 9.54 -4.08
N PRO A 54 0.45 8.74 -4.77
CA PRO A 54 0.91 7.78 -5.75
C PRO A 54 1.61 8.45 -6.95
N ILE A 55 1.19 9.64 -7.37
CA ILE A 55 1.86 10.40 -8.44
C ILE A 55 3.24 10.86 -8.01
N PHE A 56 3.38 11.39 -6.80
CA PHE A 56 4.68 11.77 -6.25
C PHE A 56 5.61 10.56 -6.15
N LYS A 57 5.11 9.39 -5.74
CA LYS A 57 5.90 8.15 -5.74
C LYS A 57 6.42 7.79 -7.12
N MET A 58 5.64 8.00 -8.16
CA MET A 58 6.08 7.73 -9.54
C MET A 58 7.14 8.72 -10.01
N ILE A 59 6.93 10.02 -9.78
CA ILE A 59 7.85 11.09 -10.20
C ILE A 59 9.20 10.96 -9.50
N PHE A 60 9.18 10.71 -8.19
CA PHE A 60 10.40 10.70 -7.37
C PHE A 60 11.11 9.35 -7.31
N LEU A 61 10.59 8.29 -7.94
CA LEU A 61 11.26 6.98 -7.97
C LEU A 61 12.67 7.06 -8.57
N VAL A 62 12.82 7.77 -9.68
CA VAL A 62 14.11 7.96 -10.38
C VAL A 62 15.09 8.81 -9.57
N PRO A 63 14.72 10.03 -9.14
CA PRO A 63 15.57 10.84 -8.27
C PRO A 63 16.01 10.12 -6.99
N ALA A 64 15.11 9.37 -6.36
CA ALA A 64 15.43 8.58 -5.16
C ALA A 64 16.46 7.50 -5.45
N THR A 65 16.33 6.77 -6.57
CA THR A 65 17.29 5.74 -6.97
C THR A 65 18.67 6.35 -7.24
N ILE A 66 18.74 7.50 -7.91
CA ILE A 66 20.00 8.24 -8.15
C ILE A 66 20.62 8.64 -6.81
N LEU A 67 19.83 9.18 -5.89
CA LEU A 67 20.29 9.57 -4.54
C LEU A 67 20.88 8.37 -3.79
N ILE A 68 20.19 7.24 -3.78
CA ILE A 68 20.62 6.01 -3.08
C ILE A 68 21.95 5.52 -3.64
N ASN A 69 22.08 5.52 -4.95
CA ASN A 69 23.30 5.07 -5.62
C ASN A 69 24.49 6.02 -5.39
N SER A 70 24.24 7.32 -5.23
CA SER A 70 25.30 8.32 -5.02
C SER A 70 25.76 8.41 -3.57
N LEU A 71 24.84 8.34 -2.60
CA LEU A 71 25.14 8.53 -1.17
C LEU A 71 25.37 7.23 -0.41
N GLY A 72 24.94 6.09 -0.99
CA GLY A 72 24.92 4.78 -0.33
C GLY A 72 23.69 4.58 0.55
N LYS A 73 23.39 3.30 0.86
CA LYS A 73 22.11 2.89 1.48
C LYS A 73 21.89 3.47 2.88
N ARG A 74 22.95 3.53 3.71
CA ARG A 74 22.86 4.06 5.07
C ARG A 74 22.48 5.54 5.10
N LYS A 75 23.20 6.38 4.36
CA LYS A 75 22.94 7.82 4.33
C LYS A 75 21.56 8.11 3.74
N SER A 76 21.20 7.41 2.67
CA SER A 76 19.90 7.54 2.05
C SER A 76 18.77 7.09 2.98
N LEU A 77 18.95 6.03 3.78
CA LEU A 77 17.98 5.61 4.78
C LEU A 77 17.71 6.70 5.83
N ILE A 78 18.77 7.39 6.30
CA ILE A 78 18.64 8.52 7.23
C ILE A 78 17.84 9.65 6.58
N ILE A 79 18.17 10.00 5.33
CA ILE A 79 17.45 11.02 4.56
C ILE A 79 15.98 10.62 4.36
N GLY A 80 15.69 9.37 4.02
CA GLY A 80 14.32 8.89 3.88
C GLY A 80 13.51 9.01 5.17
N ASN A 81 14.07 8.63 6.32
CA ASN A 81 13.41 8.82 7.62
C ASN A 81 13.25 10.30 8.00
N PHE A 82 14.20 11.15 7.62
CA PHE A 82 14.10 12.60 7.83
C PHE A 82 12.95 13.21 7.02
N PHE A 83 12.74 12.78 5.76
CA PHE A 83 11.59 13.23 4.98
C PHE A 83 10.26 12.75 5.58
N VAL A 84 10.19 11.52 6.09
CA VAL A 84 8.98 11.04 6.79
C VAL A 84 8.72 11.85 8.06
N PHE A 85 9.75 12.14 8.86
CA PHE A 85 9.62 13.04 10.02
C PHE A 85 9.11 14.42 9.63
N LEU A 86 9.68 15.04 8.59
CA LEU A 86 9.22 16.35 8.08
C LEU A 86 7.77 16.30 7.60
N ALA A 87 7.34 15.21 6.97
CA ALA A 87 5.95 15.05 6.52
C ALA A 87 4.98 15.12 7.71
N ILE A 88 5.24 14.38 8.78
CA ILE A 88 4.38 14.40 9.98
C ILE A 88 4.42 15.78 10.66
N LEU A 89 5.58 16.41 10.71
CA LEU A 89 5.70 17.75 11.26
C LEU A 89 4.85 18.75 10.46
N VAL A 90 4.91 18.70 9.12
CA VAL A 90 4.12 19.54 8.21
C VAL A 90 2.62 19.28 8.39
N TYR A 91 2.17 18.04 8.58
CA TYR A 91 0.77 17.74 8.88
C TYR A 91 0.32 18.34 10.21
N ILE A 92 1.17 18.33 11.24
CA ILE A 92 0.84 18.89 12.56
C ILE A 92 0.74 20.42 12.51
N ILE A 93 1.69 21.11 11.89
CA ILE A 93 1.74 22.58 11.88
C ILE A 93 0.86 23.20 10.79
N GLY A 94 0.61 22.50 9.69
CA GLY A 94 -0.12 23.00 8.54
C GLY A 94 -1.59 23.26 8.85
N LEU A 95 -2.16 24.32 8.26
CA LEU A 95 -3.53 24.75 8.51
C LEU A 95 -4.44 24.66 7.28
N ASN A 96 -3.90 24.33 6.12
CA ASN A 96 -4.67 24.31 4.89
C ASN A 96 -4.27 23.17 3.94
N PHE A 97 -5.02 23.02 2.87
CA PHE A 97 -4.83 22.01 1.83
C PHE A 97 -3.40 21.91 1.30
N ALA A 98 -2.72 23.05 1.06
CA ALA A 98 -1.37 23.05 0.51
C ALA A 98 -0.37 22.31 1.42
N PHE A 99 -0.52 22.42 2.74
CA PHE A 99 0.34 21.71 3.68
C PHE A 99 0.10 20.22 3.66
N ILE A 100 -1.13 19.75 3.42
CA ILE A 100 -1.38 18.31 3.23
C ILE A 100 -0.64 17.82 1.99
N VAL A 101 -0.75 18.52 0.86
CA VAL A 101 -0.06 18.15 -0.39
C VAL A 101 1.46 18.14 -0.22
N ILE A 102 2.03 19.11 0.49
CA ILE A 102 3.47 19.13 0.82
C ILE A 102 3.83 17.92 1.70
N GLY A 103 3.02 17.60 2.68
CA GLY A 103 3.22 16.43 3.53
C GLY A 103 3.16 15.12 2.74
N GLU A 104 2.20 14.98 1.80
CA GLU A 104 2.13 13.83 0.88
C GLU A 104 3.38 13.72 -0.01
N LEU A 105 3.88 14.85 -0.51
CA LEU A 105 5.12 14.89 -1.28
C LEU A 105 6.33 14.40 -0.46
N LEU A 106 6.51 14.95 0.75
CA LEU A 106 7.61 14.58 1.64
C LEU A 106 7.52 13.10 2.06
N SER A 107 6.30 12.66 2.40
CA SER A 107 6.00 11.26 2.73
C SER A 107 6.34 10.31 1.57
N ALA A 108 5.92 10.65 0.34
CA ALA A 108 6.21 9.86 -0.85
C ALA A 108 7.72 9.70 -1.08
N ILE A 109 8.48 10.80 -1.02
CA ILE A 109 9.95 10.77 -1.15
C ILE A 109 10.56 9.90 -0.05
N GLY A 110 10.16 10.11 1.20
CA GLY A 110 10.66 9.37 2.34
C GLY A 110 10.44 7.87 2.21
N PHE A 111 9.21 7.44 1.92
CA PHE A 111 8.87 6.03 1.79
C PHE A 111 9.49 5.34 0.57
N ILE A 112 9.70 6.04 -0.55
CA ILE A 112 10.44 5.47 -1.69
C ILE A 112 11.88 5.16 -1.28
N ILE A 113 12.57 6.13 -0.70
CA ILE A 113 13.98 5.97 -0.30
C ILE A 113 14.11 4.86 0.75
N LYS A 114 13.27 4.87 1.77
CA LYS A 114 13.23 3.83 2.80
C LYS A 114 13.00 2.44 2.20
N GLY A 115 11.96 2.27 1.39
CA GLY A 115 11.56 0.99 0.84
C GLY A 115 12.68 0.31 0.04
N VAL A 116 13.46 1.09 -0.72
CA VAL A 116 14.63 0.56 -1.45
C VAL A 116 15.81 0.28 -0.52
N CYS A 117 16.10 1.19 0.43
CA CYS A 117 17.29 1.07 1.28
C CYS A 117 17.17 -0.03 2.32
N GLU A 118 16.03 -0.14 2.98
CA GLU A 118 15.80 -1.07 4.10
C GLU A 118 16.07 -2.52 3.72
N SER A 119 15.32 -3.02 2.74
CA SER A 119 15.41 -4.42 2.30
C SER A 119 16.76 -4.75 1.69
N ASN A 120 17.33 -3.84 0.90
CA ASN A 120 18.65 -4.06 0.28
C ASN A 120 19.78 -4.05 1.32
N MET A 121 19.74 -3.17 2.32
CA MET A 121 20.74 -3.08 3.35
C MET A 121 20.78 -4.33 4.22
N ILE A 122 19.61 -4.86 4.63
CA ILE A 122 19.58 -6.10 5.41
C ILE A 122 20.01 -7.30 4.56
N TYR A 123 19.57 -7.38 3.29
CA TYR A 123 19.99 -8.44 2.40
C TYR A 123 21.52 -8.50 2.25
N ASP A 124 22.19 -7.35 2.09
CA ASP A 124 23.65 -7.27 1.96
C ASP A 124 24.39 -7.49 3.29
N SER A 125 23.70 -7.32 4.42
CA SER A 125 24.24 -7.65 5.75
C SER A 125 24.28 -9.16 6.04
N LEU A 126 23.58 -9.98 5.26
CA LEU A 126 23.56 -11.43 5.42
C LEU A 126 24.73 -12.11 4.70
N GLU A 127 25.15 -13.26 5.23
CA GLU A 127 26.18 -14.10 4.61
C GLU A 127 25.72 -14.58 3.23
N LYS A 128 26.68 -14.59 2.28
CA LYS A 128 26.45 -15.07 0.91
C LYS A 128 26.47 -16.60 0.87
N ASN A 129 25.40 -17.25 1.31
CA ASN A 129 25.21 -18.71 1.26
C ASN A 129 23.83 -19.06 0.71
N GLU A 130 23.58 -20.33 0.45
CA GLU A 130 22.30 -20.82 -0.08
C GLU A 130 21.08 -20.48 0.79
N LYS A 131 21.26 -20.32 2.10
CA LYS A 131 20.21 -19.96 3.07
C LYS A 131 19.94 -18.46 3.19
N ARG A 132 20.69 -17.61 2.44
CA ARG A 132 20.58 -16.15 2.53
C ARG A 132 19.16 -15.65 2.29
N GLY A 133 18.51 -16.15 1.23
CA GLY A 133 17.14 -15.75 0.89
C GLY A 133 16.12 -16.15 1.96
N ALA A 134 16.21 -17.36 2.50
CA ALA A 134 15.32 -17.82 3.57
C ALA A 134 15.55 -17.03 4.88
N ARG A 135 16.81 -16.71 5.21
CA ARG A 135 17.15 -15.89 6.39
C ARG A 135 16.65 -14.46 6.25
N PHE A 136 16.80 -13.88 5.05
CA PHE A 136 16.22 -12.57 4.72
C PHE A 136 14.71 -12.56 4.90
N ALA A 137 14.00 -13.51 4.29
CA ALA A 137 12.54 -13.60 4.38
C ALA A 137 12.07 -13.74 5.84
N LYS A 138 12.81 -14.50 6.67
CA LYS A 138 12.50 -14.66 8.10
C LYS A 138 12.63 -13.33 8.86
N ILE A 139 13.73 -12.60 8.66
CA ILE A 139 14.00 -11.33 9.38
C ILE A 139 13.01 -10.25 8.93
N GLU A 140 12.77 -10.13 7.60
CA GLU A 140 11.83 -9.18 7.02
C GLU A 140 10.41 -9.47 7.52
N GLY A 141 10.00 -10.75 7.49
CA GLY A 141 8.69 -11.18 7.97
C GLY A 141 8.49 -10.96 9.46
N GLN A 142 9.50 -11.19 10.30
CA GLN A 142 9.44 -10.90 11.73
C GLN A 142 9.27 -9.40 12.00
N GLY A 143 10.07 -8.55 11.35
CA GLY A 143 9.98 -7.10 11.52
C GLY A 143 8.61 -6.56 11.11
N THR A 144 8.10 -7.01 9.98
CA THR A 144 6.76 -6.62 9.47
C THR A 144 5.64 -7.14 10.38
N SER A 145 5.74 -8.37 10.89
CA SER A 145 4.73 -8.92 11.82
C SER A 145 4.67 -8.12 13.12
N TYR A 146 5.81 -7.77 13.69
CA TYR A 146 5.85 -6.94 14.90
C TYR A 146 5.28 -5.55 14.65
N TYR A 147 5.54 -4.95 13.49
CA TYR A 147 4.89 -3.71 13.10
C TYR A 147 3.36 -3.85 13.14
N TYR A 148 2.78 -4.87 12.50
CA TYR A 148 1.32 -5.04 12.47
C TYR A 148 0.70 -5.25 13.85
N TYR A 149 1.37 -5.93 14.78
CA TYR A 149 0.89 -6.05 16.15
C TYR A 149 0.88 -4.70 16.88
N ILE A 150 1.95 -3.92 16.71
CA ILE A 150 2.03 -2.59 17.33
C ILE A 150 1.06 -1.63 16.65
N ASP A 151 0.90 -1.69 15.33
CA ASP A 151 -0.04 -0.86 14.59
C ASP A 151 -1.49 -1.13 15.02
N ALA A 152 -1.88 -2.38 15.23
CA ALA A 152 -3.20 -2.69 15.77
C ALA A 152 -3.43 -2.07 17.14
N ILE A 153 -2.45 -2.17 18.05
CA ILE A 153 -2.53 -1.58 19.39
C ILE A 153 -2.52 -0.05 19.30
N SER A 154 -1.61 0.54 18.52
CA SER A 154 -1.50 1.98 18.35
C SER A 154 -2.74 2.59 17.70
N SER A 155 -3.39 1.88 16.77
CA SER A 155 -4.64 2.32 16.15
C SER A 155 -5.77 2.42 17.15
N VAL A 156 -5.92 1.42 18.05
CA VAL A 156 -6.92 1.46 19.12
C VAL A 156 -6.64 2.65 20.07
N ILE A 157 -5.39 2.78 20.52
CA ILE A 157 -4.98 3.87 21.40
C ILE A 157 -5.18 5.24 20.72
N ALA A 158 -4.85 5.35 19.43
CA ALA A 158 -5.01 6.58 18.65
C ALA A 158 -6.46 7.05 18.59
N GLY A 159 -7.42 6.14 18.41
CA GLY A 159 -8.84 6.47 18.41
C GLY A 159 -9.31 7.07 19.75
N PHE A 160 -8.90 6.47 20.87
CA PHE A 160 -9.21 7.00 22.22
C PHE A 160 -8.52 8.35 22.48
N LEU A 161 -7.23 8.47 22.16
CA LEU A 161 -6.50 9.71 22.37
C LEU A 161 -7.03 10.84 21.48
N PHE A 162 -7.50 10.51 20.28
CA PHE A 162 -8.12 11.49 19.39
C PHE A 162 -9.40 12.09 20.00
N SER A 163 -10.21 11.30 20.71
CA SER A 163 -11.42 11.81 21.39
C SER A 163 -11.10 12.80 22.52
N ILE A 164 -9.89 12.78 23.07
CA ILE A 164 -9.41 13.75 24.05
C ILE A 164 -8.87 15.00 23.36
N ASN A 165 -7.96 14.81 22.41
CA ASN A 165 -7.39 15.88 21.60
C ASN A 165 -6.78 15.30 20.31
N GLY A 166 -7.20 15.79 19.14
CA GLY A 166 -6.74 15.30 17.84
C GLY A 166 -5.23 15.40 17.60
N TYR A 167 -4.53 16.28 18.30
CA TYR A 167 -3.08 16.42 18.16
C TYR A 167 -2.29 15.33 18.91
N ILE A 168 -2.83 14.72 19.96
CA ILE A 168 -2.09 13.74 20.79
C ILE A 168 -1.60 12.55 19.95
N PRO A 169 -2.45 11.84 19.18
CA PRO A 169 -1.96 10.72 18.37
C PRO A 169 -0.97 11.15 17.28
N MET A 170 -1.11 12.35 16.71
CA MET A 170 -0.16 12.87 15.73
C MET A 170 1.21 13.19 16.35
N ILE A 171 1.24 13.68 17.59
CA ILE A 171 2.48 13.89 18.37
C ILE A 171 3.14 12.54 18.68
N LEU A 172 2.38 11.50 19.04
CA LEU A 172 2.91 10.15 19.22
C LEU A 172 3.47 9.58 17.91
N CYS A 173 2.80 9.80 16.79
CA CYS A 173 3.31 9.46 15.46
C CYS A 173 4.66 10.17 15.21
N LEU A 174 4.74 11.47 15.49
CA LEU A 174 5.98 12.24 15.36
C LEU A 174 7.11 11.67 16.23
N ILE A 175 6.84 11.31 17.46
CA ILE A 175 7.81 10.67 18.37
C ILE A 175 8.30 9.35 17.77
N CYS A 176 7.41 8.51 17.23
CA CYS A 176 7.79 7.26 16.55
C CYS A 176 8.71 7.52 15.34
N THR A 177 8.44 8.57 14.55
CA THR A 177 9.31 8.94 13.42
C THR A 177 10.67 9.45 13.86
N ILE A 178 10.75 10.20 14.97
CA ILE A 178 12.02 10.63 15.58
C ILE A 178 12.83 9.42 16.05
N ILE A 179 12.20 8.47 16.74
CA ILE A 179 12.87 7.23 17.18
C ILE A 179 13.37 6.44 15.95
N SER A 180 12.56 6.33 14.89
CA SER A 180 12.93 5.66 13.64
C SER A 180 14.11 6.35 12.96
N LEU A 181 14.11 7.68 12.92
CA LEU A 181 15.22 8.48 12.41
C LEU A 181 16.49 8.25 13.25
N TYR A 182 16.39 8.27 14.57
CA TYR A 182 17.51 7.99 15.46
C TYR A 182 18.06 6.56 15.26
N LEU A 183 17.20 5.56 15.20
CA LEU A 183 17.62 4.18 14.94
C LEU A 183 18.32 4.04 13.58
N SER A 184 17.85 4.77 12.56
CA SER A 184 18.48 4.76 11.23
C SER A 184 19.93 5.21 11.24
N THR A 185 20.32 6.12 12.15
CA THR A 185 21.70 6.59 12.30
C THR A 185 22.64 5.52 12.88
N LYS A 186 22.11 4.53 13.61
CA LYS A 186 22.88 3.46 14.25
C LYS A 186 23.31 2.34 13.30
N PHE A 187 22.68 2.23 12.13
CA PHE A 187 23.14 1.29 11.10
C PHE A 187 24.58 1.60 10.67
N LYS A 188 25.27 0.56 10.26
CA LYS A 188 26.66 0.65 9.79
C LYS A 188 26.72 0.54 8.28
N ASP A 189 27.62 1.30 7.69
CA ASP A 189 27.88 1.24 6.25
C ASP A 189 28.61 -0.07 5.93
N ILE A 190 28.10 -0.81 4.96
CA ILE A 190 28.69 -2.08 4.51
C ILE A 190 28.91 -2.07 3.00
N ASP A 191 28.56 -0.97 2.34
CA ASP A 191 28.60 -0.87 0.88
C ASP A 191 30.01 -0.51 0.39
N GLU A 192 30.52 -1.31 -0.51
CA GLU A 192 31.53 -0.86 -1.47
C GLU A 192 30.83 0.05 -2.48
N ARG A 193 31.13 1.34 -2.39
CA ARG A 193 30.53 2.35 -3.28
C ARG A 193 30.83 2.02 -4.74
N LYS A 194 29.86 1.52 -5.47
CA LYS A 194 29.92 1.47 -6.93
C LYS A 194 29.67 2.87 -7.46
N LYS A 195 30.59 3.43 -8.26
CA LYS A 195 30.34 4.64 -9.04
C LYS A 195 29.20 4.32 -10.01
N VAL A 196 28.01 4.83 -9.72
CA VAL A 196 26.85 4.62 -10.58
C VAL A 196 26.86 5.67 -11.67
N ASN A 197 26.78 5.20 -12.89
CA ASN A 197 26.62 6.05 -14.06
C ASN A 197 25.16 6.54 -14.10
N LYS A 198 24.93 7.85 -14.06
CA LYS A 198 23.58 8.46 -14.18
C LYS A 198 22.83 7.96 -15.42
N TYR A 199 23.57 7.65 -16.48
CA TYR A 199 23.01 7.08 -17.70
C TYR A 199 22.40 5.68 -17.50
N GLU A 200 22.99 4.83 -16.64
CA GLU A 200 22.44 3.50 -16.32
C GLU A 200 21.11 3.60 -15.60
N VAL A 201 20.97 4.51 -14.63
CA VAL A 201 19.69 4.71 -13.89
C VAL A 201 18.62 5.23 -14.85
N PHE A 202 18.95 6.19 -15.72
CA PHE A 202 17.99 6.70 -16.70
C PHE A 202 17.58 5.61 -17.72
N LYS A 203 18.52 4.74 -18.10
CA LYS A 203 18.24 3.58 -18.95
C LYS A 203 17.33 2.58 -18.25
N GLU A 204 17.55 2.28 -16.97
CA GLU A 204 16.65 1.42 -16.19
C GLU A 204 15.23 1.97 -16.12
N CYS A 205 15.07 3.29 -15.97
CA CYS A 205 13.76 3.93 -15.99
C CYS A 205 13.10 3.87 -17.36
N LYS A 206 13.84 4.11 -18.42
CA LYS A 206 13.36 3.92 -19.79
C LYS A 206 12.96 2.48 -20.06
N ASP A 207 13.70 1.53 -19.50
CA ASP A 207 13.38 0.11 -19.56
C ASP A 207 12.12 -0.26 -18.77
N LEU A 208 11.80 0.44 -17.66
CA LEU A 208 10.53 0.30 -16.96
C LEU A 208 9.35 0.74 -17.85
N PHE A 209 9.44 1.88 -18.51
CA PHE A 209 8.42 2.31 -19.48
C PHE A 209 8.35 1.37 -20.70
N ASN A 210 9.48 0.89 -21.17
CA ASN A 210 9.52 -0.09 -22.27
C ASN A 210 8.95 -1.46 -21.88
N SER A 211 8.92 -1.80 -20.59
CA SER A 211 8.33 -3.06 -20.14
C SER A 211 6.80 -3.09 -20.31
N PHE A 212 6.13 -1.93 -20.46
CA PHE A 212 4.73 -1.91 -20.91
C PHE A 212 4.55 -2.49 -22.33
N LYS A 213 5.55 -2.39 -23.20
CA LYS A 213 5.53 -3.03 -24.53
C LYS A 213 5.54 -4.56 -24.43
N LEU A 214 6.08 -5.12 -23.33
CA LEU A 214 6.07 -6.56 -23.09
C LEU A 214 4.65 -7.09 -22.82
N PHE A 215 3.74 -6.25 -22.30
CA PHE A 215 2.34 -6.64 -22.08
C PHE A 215 1.58 -6.93 -23.37
N GLY A 216 1.98 -6.30 -24.48
CA GLY A 216 1.39 -6.56 -25.80
C GLY A 216 1.67 -7.96 -26.33
N LYS A 217 2.68 -8.67 -25.80
CA LYS A 217 3.11 -9.98 -26.29
C LYS A 217 2.37 -11.16 -25.67
N SER A 218 1.79 -10.99 -24.44
CA SER A 218 0.95 -11.98 -23.79
C SER A 218 -0.37 -11.37 -23.38
N PRO A 219 -1.47 -11.62 -24.11
CA PRO A 219 -2.81 -11.14 -23.72
C PRO A 219 -3.24 -11.58 -22.32
N ARG A 220 -2.79 -12.76 -21.87
CA ARG A 220 -3.07 -13.28 -20.54
C ARG A 220 -2.39 -12.46 -19.46
N LEU A 221 -1.10 -12.21 -19.60
CA LEU A 221 -0.34 -11.38 -18.64
C LEU A 221 -0.86 -9.96 -18.61
N LYS A 222 -1.14 -9.36 -19.76
CA LYS A 222 -1.74 -8.02 -19.87
C LYS A 222 -3.03 -7.93 -19.05
N ASN A 223 -3.98 -8.84 -19.29
CA ASN A 223 -5.25 -8.82 -18.58
C ASN A 223 -5.10 -9.04 -17.07
N LEU A 224 -4.21 -9.94 -16.66
CA LEU A 224 -3.93 -10.21 -15.25
C LEU A 224 -3.34 -8.99 -14.54
N ILE A 225 -2.38 -8.31 -15.17
CA ILE A 225 -1.75 -7.09 -14.61
C ILE A 225 -2.77 -5.97 -14.50
N PHE A 226 -3.54 -5.69 -15.54
CA PHE A 226 -4.54 -4.62 -15.51
C PHE A 226 -5.63 -4.90 -14.47
N PHE A 227 -6.16 -6.12 -14.42
CA PHE A 227 -7.15 -6.52 -13.44
C PHE A 227 -6.60 -6.45 -12.01
N GLY A 228 -5.43 -7.03 -11.79
CA GLY A 228 -4.79 -7.02 -10.47
C GLY A 228 -4.48 -5.62 -9.98
N ALA A 229 -3.94 -4.75 -10.84
CA ALA A 229 -3.66 -3.36 -10.53
C ALA A 229 -4.94 -2.57 -10.24
N LEU A 230 -6.02 -2.80 -11.00
CA LEU A 230 -7.32 -2.15 -10.76
C LEU A 230 -7.91 -2.54 -9.40
N VAL A 231 -8.00 -3.83 -9.09
CA VAL A 231 -8.56 -4.28 -7.81
C VAL A 231 -7.70 -3.82 -6.63
N SER A 232 -6.37 -3.86 -6.78
CA SER A 232 -5.44 -3.32 -5.78
C SER A 232 -5.65 -1.82 -5.56
N ALA A 233 -5.77 -1.04 -6.64
CA ALA A 233 -6.03 0.39 -6.58
C ALA A 233 -7.37 0.70 -5.90
N ILE A 234 -8.44 -0.08 -6.19
CA ILE A 234 -9.74 0.04 -5.51
C ILE A 234 -9.56 -0.17 -3.99
N ILE A 235 -8.91 -1.24 -3.57
CA ILE A 235 -8.69 -1.55 -2.15
C ILE A 235 -8.00 -0.40 -1.43
N LEU A 236 -6.97 0.19 -2.04
CA LEU A 236 -6.19 1.28 -1.46
C LEU A 236 -6.98 2.61 -1.45
N SER A 237 -7.68 2.93 -2.53
CA SER A 237 -8.47 4.17 -2.65
C SER A 237 -9.64 4.23 -1.67
N LEU A 238 -10.20 3.09 -1.27
CA LEU A 238 -11.30 3.04 -0.31
C LEU A 238 -10.89 3.41 1.12
N THR A 239 -9.59 3.52 1.45
CA THR A 239 -9.14 3.72 2.84
C THR A 239 -9.69 5.03 3.43
N MET A 240 -9.50 6.16 2.76
CA MET A 240 -10.02 7.46 3.22
C MET A 240 -11.53 7.56 3.10
N LEU A 241 -12.13 6.98 2.05
CA LEU A 241 -13.59 6.93 1.89
C LEU A 241 -14.28 6.16 3.02
N ARG A 242 -13.66 5.10 3.56
CA ARG A 242 -14.20 4.38 4.73
C ARG A 242 -14.24 5.29 5.96
N SER A 243 -13.21 6.08 6.20
CA SER A 243 -13.19 7.03 7.30
C SER A 243 -14.23 8.14 7.09
N SER A 244 -14.41 8.60 5.85
CA SER A 244 -15.42 9.61 5.50
C SER A 244 -16.84 9.11 5.81
N ILE A 245 -17.23 7.92 5.36
CA ILE A 245 -18.57 7.39 5.63
C ILE A 245 -18.80 7.10 7.12
N MET A 246 -17.79 6.64 7.86
CA MET A 246 -17.89 6.47 9.29
C MET A 246 -18.13 7.80 10.03
N GLN A 247 -17.47 8.86 9.57
CA GLN A 247 -17.68 10.22 10.11
C GLN A 247 -19.07 10.74 9.78
N ASP A 248 -19.55 10.57 8.53
CA ASP A 248 -20.85 11.08 8.06
C ASP A 248 -22.02 10.43 8.81
N ILE A 249 -21.95 9.14 9.12
CA ILE A 249 -22.98 8.45 9.92
C ILE A 249 -22.84 8.68 11.43
N GLY A 250 -21.82 9.43 11.87
CA GLY A 250 -21.62 9.83 13.27
C GLY A 250 -20.99 8.77 14.17
N ILE A 251 -20.21 7.83 13.63
CA ILE A 251 -19.44 6.88 14.47
C ILE A 251 -18.42 7.67 15.29
N PRO A 252 -18.41 7.55 16.64
CA PRO A 252 -17.46 8.24 17.49
C PRO A 252 -16.01 7.86 17.16
N SER A 253 -15.10 8.84 17.20
CA SER A 253 -13.69 8.69 16.81
C SER A 253 -12.95 7.57 17.53
N GLN A 254 -13.30 7.30 18.79
CA GLN A 254 -12.71 6.23 19.58
C GLN A 254 -12.90 4.83 18.96
N TYR A 255 -13.97 4.62 18.21
CA TYR A 255 -14.25 3.33 17.57
C TYR A 255 -13.49 3.14 16.24
N PHE A 256 -13.00 4.21 15.60
CA PHE A 256 -12.26 4.10 14.35
C PHE A 256 -11.06 3.14 14.46
N GLY A 257 -10.26 3.36 15.50
CA GLY A 257 -9.09 2.51 15.76
C GLY A 257 -9.45 1.06 16.03
N ILE A 258 -10.50 0.81 16.83
CA ILE A 258 -10.99 -0.54 17.15
C ILE A 258 -11.48 -1.24 15.87
N ILE A 259 -12.31 -0.56 15.07
CA ILE A 259 -12.86 -1.12 13.84
C ILE A 259 -11.73 -1.49 12.88
N PHE A 260 -10.79 -0.59 12.60
CA PHE A 260 -9.68 -0.89 11.69
C PHE A 260 -8.73 -1.95 12.22
N ALA A 261 -8.46 -2.00 13.51
CA ALA A 261 -7.64 -3.04 14.13
C ALA A 261 -8.29 -4.44 13.98
N VAL A 262 -9.57 -4.57 14.31
CA VAL A 262 -10.32 -5.84 14.18
C VAL A 262 -10.39 -6.28 12.72
N LEU A 263 -10.71 -5.36 11.80
CA LEU A 263 -10.76 -5.66 10.37
C LEU A 263 -9.38 -6.04 9.80
N GLY A 264 -8.33 -5.41 10.27
CA GLY A 264 -6.94 -5.76 9.94
C GLY A 264 -6.58 -7.18 10.36
N LEU A 265 -6.95 -7.59 11.59
CA LEU A 265 -6.77 -8.96 12.08
C LEU A 265 -7.54 -9.98 11.22
N ILE A 266 -8.79 -9.69 10.89
CA ILE A 266 -9.62 -10.54 10.02
C ILE A 266 -8.99 -10.68 8.64
N SER A 267 -8.51 -9.59 8.05
CA SER A 267 -7.79 -9.61 6.76
C SER A 267 -6.53 -10.47 6.84
N GLY A 268 -5.78 -10.40 7.94
CA GLY A 268 -4.60 -11.25 8.19
C GLY A 268 -4.94 -12.74 8.26
N ILE A 269 -6.02 -13.09 8.96
CA ILE A 269 -6.53 -14.48 9.02
C ILE A 269 -6.98 -14.96 7.64
N ALA A 270 -7.68 -14.10 6.88
CA ALA A 270 -8.11 -14.42 5.52
C ALA A 270 -6.90 -14.62 4.59
N ALA A 271 -5.87 -13.79 4.69
CA ALA A 271 -4.62 -13.94 3.93
C ALA A 271 -3.90 -15.26 4.24
N LYS A 272 -3.83 -15.67 5.52
CA LYS A 272 -3.23 -16.95 5.92
C LYS A 272 -3.95 -18.16 5.32
N ASN A 273 -5.24 -18.04 5.02
CA ASN A 273 -6.05 -19.09 4.45
C ASN A 273 -6.22 -18.99 2.92
N GLU A 274 -5.40 -18.17 2.23
CA GLU A 274 -5.51 -17.92 0.79
C GLU A 274 -5.47 -19.19 -0.07
N SER A 275 -4.62 -20.14 0.29
CA SER A 275 -4.48 -21.44 -0.42
C SER A 275 -5.74 -22.31 -0.31
N ARG A 276 -6.42 -22.30 0.86
CA ARG A 276 -7.71 -22.98 1.04
C ARG A 276 -8.79 -22.32 0.19
N PHE A 277 -8.78 -20.99 0.15
CA PHE A 277 -9.69 -20.21 -0.66
C PHE A 277 -9.49 -20.51 -2.16
N HIS A 278 -8.24 -20.52 -2.61
CA HIS A 278 -7.89 -20.87 -3.99
C HIS A 278 -8.31 -22.31 -4.35
N LYS A 279 -8.08 -23.29 -3.47
CA LYS A 279 -8.51 -24.68 -3.68
C LYS A 279 -10.03 -24.81 -3.85
N LYS A 280 -10.81 -24.01 -3.12
CA LYS A 280 -12.28 -24.00 -3.18
C LYS A 280 -12.82 -23.36 -4.46
N PHE A 281 -12.31 -22.20 -4.82
CA PHE A 281 -12.84 -21.39 -5.94
C PHE A 281 -12.09 -21.60 -7.26
N LYS A 282 -10.88 -22.17 -7.23
CA LYS A 282 -10.06 -22.51 -8.41
C LYS A 282 -9.91 -21.30 -9.35
N ASN A 283 -10.29 -21.46 -10.64
CA ASN A 283 -10.22 -20.41 -11.65
C ASN A 283 -11.20 -19.22 -11.41
N LYS A 284 -12.16 -19.36 -10.48
CA LYS A 284 -13.08 -18.30 -10.08
C LYS A 284 -12.57 -17.46 -8.90
N THR A 285 -11.38 -17.77 -8.37
CA THR A 285 -10.86 -17.17 -7.13
C THR A 285 -10.78 -15.63 -7.21
N LEU A 286 -10.22 -15.08 -8.28
CA LEU A 286 -10.12 -13.62 -8.44
C LEU A 286 -11.50 -12.95 -8.56
N ALA A 287 -12.43 -13.59 -9.26
CA ALA A 287 -13.81 -13.11 -9.37
C ALA A 287 -14.54 -13.11 -8.02
N SER A 288 -14.36 -14.19 -7.23
CA SER A 288 -14.98 -14.33 -5.91
C SER A 288 -14.45 -13.35 -4.86
N LEU A 289 -13.32 -12.71 -5.11
CA LEU A 289 -12.78 -11.62 -4.28
C LEU A 289 -13.19 -10.24 -4.81
N ALA A 290 -13.08 -10.02 -6.12
CA ALA A 290 -13.30 -8.70 -6.71
C ALA A 290 -14.79 -8.32 -6.80
N ILE A 291 -15.68 -9.28 -7.13
CA ILE A 291 -17.12 -9.01 -7.23
C ILE A 291 -17.71 -8.54 -5.89
N PRO A 292 -17.55 -9.26 -4.76
CA PRO A 292 -18.05 -8.77 -3.47
C PRO A 292 -17.45 -7.43 -3.07
N LEU A 293 -16.17 -7.18 -3.39
CA LEU A 293 -15.50 -5.91 -3.10
C LEU A 293 -16.23 -4.72 -3.75
N VAL A 294 -16.52 -4.78 -5.05
CA VAL A 294 -17.13 -3.64 -5.76
C VAL A 294 -18.63 -3.53 -5.49
N PHE A 295 -19.35 -4.67 -5.44
CA PHE A 295 -20.78 -4.65 -5.14
C PHE A 295 -21.07 -4.20 -3.71
N SER A 296 -20.20 -4.50 -2.76
CA SER A 296 -20.32 -4.01 -1.39
C SER A 296 -20.24 -2.47 -1.30
N CYS A 297 -19.52 -1.81 -2.22
CA CYS A 297 -19.53 -0.35 -2.30
C CYS A 297 -20.91 0.19 -2.70
N ILE A 298 -21.58 -0.46 -3.66
CA ILE A 298 -22.95 -0.08 -4.07
C ILE A 298 -23.92 -0.26 -2.92
N ILE A 299 -23.88 -1.43 -2.25
CA ILE A 299 -24.74 -1.73 -1.10
C ILE A 299 -24.55 -0.69 0.01
N LEU A 300 -23.29 -0.38 0.34
CA LEU A 300 -22.96 0.62 1.34
C LEU A 300 -23.57 1.98 1.00
N GLY A 301 -23.33 2.44 -0.23
CA GLY A 301 -23.80 3.74 -0.66
C GLY A 301 -25.32 3.84 -0.69
N VAL A 302 -26.02 2.85 -1.27
CA VAL A 302 -27.47 2.82 -1.33
C VAL A 302 -28.09 2.76 0.07
N CYS A 303 -27.65 1.85 0.94
CA CYS A 303 -28.19 1.70 2.29
C CYS A 303 -28.00 2.96 3.15
N CYS A 304 -26.80 3.56 3.09
CA CYS A 304 -26.53 4.78 3.87
C CYS A 304 -27.23 6.02 3.29
N SER A 305 -27.59 6.04 2.01
CA SER A 305 -28.37 7.14 1.41
C SER A 305 -29.82 7.16 1.86
N VAL A 306 -30.42 6.01 2.19
CA VAL A 306 -31.83 5.90 2.59
C VAL A 306 -32.06 6.38 4.03
N ASN A 307 -31.01 6.49 4.86
CA ASN A 307 -31.04 7.00 6.22
C ASN A 307 -32.14 6.35 7.12
N ILE A 308 -32.17 5.02 7.17
CA ILE A 308 -33.15 4.23 7.94
C ILE A 308 -32.99 4.45 9.46
N GLY A 309 -31.75 4.76 9.91
CA GLY A 309 -31.43 5.03 11.31
C GLY A 309 -29.95 4.72 11.60
N TYR A 310 -29.45 5.26 12.72
CA TYR A 310 -28.05 5.15 13.11
C TYR A 310 -27.57 3.70 13.23
N GLU A 311 -28.30 2.88 13.99
CA GLU A 311 -27.93 1.48 14.26
C GLU A 311 -27.88 0.64 12.97
N PHE A 312 -28.86 0.86 12.08
CA PHE A 312 -28.89 0.20 10.78
C PHE A 312 -27.67 0.59 9.91
N ASN A 313 -27.36 1.89 9.83
CA ASN A 313 -26.22 2.39 9.04
C ASN A 313 -24.90 1.86 9.60
N VAL A 314 -24.71 1.85 10.90
CA VAL A 314 -23.54 1.25 11.56
C VAL A 314 -23.42 -0.23 11.23
N GLY A 315 -24.52 -1.00 11.34
CA GLY A 315 -24.55 -2.42 10.99
C GLY A 315 -24.14 -2.67 9.53
N VAL A 316 -24.68 -1.90 8.60
CA VAL A 316 -24.33 -1.99 7.16
C VAL A 316 -22.85 -1.69 6.94
N VAL A 317 -22.32 -0.60 7.52
CA VAL A 317 -20.91 -0.23 7.41
C VAL A 317 -20.00 -1.35 7.89
N LEU A 318 -20.27 -1.91 9.07
CA LEU A 318 -19.46 -2.98 9.66
C LEU A 318 -19.47 -4.24 8.79
N ILE A 319 -20.65 -4.66 8.29
CA ILE A 319 -20.77 -5.84 7.42
C ILE A 319 -20.06 -5.61 6.09
N VAL A 320 -20.24 -4.46 5.47
CA VAL A 320 -19.58 -4.14 4.20
C VAL A 320 -18.06 -4.08 4.36
N PHE A 321 -17.56 -3.44 5.41
CA PHE A 321 -16.13 -3.39 5.67
C PHE A 321 -15.56 -4.78 5.93
N LEU A 322 -16.30 -5.64 6.65
CA LEU A 322 -15.91 -7.03 6.86
C LEU A 322 -15.74 -7.76 5.52
N ILE A 323 -16.70 -7.63 4.59
CA ILE A 323 -16.61 -8.22 3.24
C ILE A 323 -15.38 -7.71 2.51
N GLN A 324 -15.15 -6.39 2.53
CA GLN A 324 -14.00 -5.77 1.85
C GLN A 324 -12.65 -6.22 2.41
N TYR A 325 -12.53 -6.36 3.74
CA TYR A 325 -11.27 -6.80 4.37
C TYR A 325 -11.02 -8.29 4.22
N ILE A 326 -12.09 -9.12 4.20
CA ILE A 326 -11.98 -10.55 3.85
C ILE A 326 -11.52 -10.71 2.39
N ALA A 327 -12.01 -9.88 1.47
CA ALA A 327 -11.57 -9.91 0.08
C ALA A 327 -10.11 -9.43 -0.09
N ARG A 328 -9.73 -8.37 0.63
CA ARG A 328 -8.38 -7.78 0.60
C ARG A 328 -7.29 -8.77 1.02
N GLY A 329 -7.54 -9.55 2.09
CA GLY A 329 -6.52 -10.43 2.69
C GLY A 329 -5.89 -11.40 1.69
N PRO A 330 -6.65 -12.29 1.04
CA PRO A 330 -6.14 -13.27 0.09
C PRO A 330 -5.72 -12.64 -1.26
N PHE A 331 -6.24 -11.47 -1.61
CA PHE A 331 -6.03 -10.87 -2.92
C PHE A 331 -4.55 -10.60 -3.24
N TYR A 332 -3.83 -9.95 -2.31
CA TYR A 332 -2.43 -9.59 -2.55
C TYR A 332 -1.48 -10.79 -2.71
N PRO A 333 -1.48 -11.81 -1.84
CA PRO A 333 -0.65 -12.98 -2.06
C PRO A 333 -1.03 -13.73 -3.34
N LEU A 334 -2.33 -13.85 -3.66
CA LEU A 334 -2.78 -14.54 -4.87
C LEU A 334 -2.34 -13.83 -6.16
N ILE A 335 -2.55 -12.50 -6.26
CA ILE A 335 -2.14 -11.78 -7.47
C ILE A 335 -0.62 -11.82 -7.66
N LYS A 336 0.15 -11.74 -6.57
CA LYS A 336 1.60 -11.88 -6.60
C LYS A 336 2.03 -13.28 -7.05
N GLN A 337 1.36 -14.32 -6.59
CA GLN A 337 1.60 -15.69 -7.02
C GLN A 337 1.31 -15.86 -8.52
N TYR A 338 0.16 -15.36 -8.99
CA TYR A 338 -0.19 -15.42 -10.41
C TYR A 338 0.84 -14.69 -11.28
N LEU A 339 1.23 -13.47 -10.91
CA LEU A 339 2.25 -12.71 -11.64
C LEU A 339 3.59 -13.46 -11.68
N ASN A 340 4.00 -14.08 -10.57
CA ASN A 340 5.23 -14.86 -10.51
C ASN A 340 5.19 -16.11 -11.39
N ASN A 341 4.03 -16.76 -11.51
CA ASN A 341 3.87 -17.94 -12.36
C ASN A 341 3.92 -17.63 -13.86
N PHE A 342 3.56 -16.38 -14.25
CA PHE A 342 3.65 -15.92 -15.64
C PHE A 342 5.02 -15.38 -16.04
N THR A 343 5.96 -15.27 -15.10
CA THR A 343 7.20 -14.52 -15.33
C THR A 343 8.43 -15.34 -14.98
N THR A 344 9.46 -15.21 -15.81
CA THR A 344 10.80 -15.72 -15.51
C THR A 344 11.47 -14.88 -14.44
N ALA A 345 12.52 -15.42 -13.80
CA ALA A 345 13.27 -14.73 -12.77
C ALA A 345 13.81 -13.36 -13.24
N THR A 346 14.24 -13.27 -14.51
CA THR A 346 14.81 -12.07 -15.12
C THR A 346 13.78 -10.97 -15.38
N LEU A 347 12.54 -11.33 -15.71
CA LEU A 347 11.46 -10.40 -16.01
C LEU A 347 10.61 -10.03 -14.81
N ARG A 348 10.68 -10.81 -13.72
CA ARG A 348 9.84 -10.65 -12.53
C ARG A 348 9.92 -9.25 -11.92
N THR A 349 11.12 -8.69 -11.81
CA THR A 349 11.31 -7.33 -11.28
C THR A 349 10.66 -6.27 -12.18
N LYS A 350 10.86 -6.37 -13.50
CA LYS A 350 10.28 -5.43 -14.47
C LYS A 350 8.76 -5.46 -14.45
N ILE A 351 8.16 -6.64 -14.37
CA ILE A 351 6.71 -6.83 -14.33
C ILE A 351 6.12 -6.34 -13.01
N SER A 352 6.77 -6.64 -11.87
CA SER A 352 6.36 -6.09 -10.57
C SER A 352 6.38 -4.56 -10.54
N SER A 353 7.42 -3.95 -11.09
CA SER A 353 7.53 -2.49 -11.16
C SER A 353 6.46 -1.88 -12.06
N SER A 354 6.16 -2.50 -13.20
CA SER A 354 5.10 -2.05 -14.10
C SER A 354 3.71 -2.24 -13.50
N PHE A 355 3.50 -3.31 -12.74
CA PHE A 355 2.27 -3.52 -11.96
C PHE A 355 2.08 -2.38 -10.95
N ASN A 356 3.09 -2.07 -10.15
CA ASN A 356 3.04 -1.00 -9.16
C ASN A 356 2.82 0.38 -9.80
N LEU A 357 3.42 0.62 -10.97
CA LEU A 357 3.21 1.86 -11.71
C LEU A 357 1.74 2.00 -12.14
N LEU A 358 1.18 0.95 -12.72
CA LEU A 358 -0.23 0.94 -13.14
C LEU A 358 -1.19 1.06 -11.96
N GLU A 359 -0.89 0.37 -10.85
CA GLU A 359 -1.64 0.48 -9.59
C GLU A 359 -1.67 1.93 -9.09
N ASN A 360 -0.53 2.63 -9.08
CA ASN A 360 -0.45 4.01 -8.65
C ASN A 360 -1.24 4.96 -9.58
N ILE A 361 -1.20 4.75 -10.90
CA ILE A 361 -2.00 5.52 -11.85
C ILE A 361 -3.49 5.32 -11.59
N LEU A 362 -3.93 4.07 -11.46
CA LEU A 362 -5.33 3.75 -11.21
C LEU A 362 -5.80 4.25 -9.84
N ARG A 363 -4.96 4.14 -8.80
CA ARG A 363 -5.22 4.70 -7.48
C ARG A 363 -5.43 6.20 -7.55
N PHE A 364 -4.55 6.93 -8.24
CA PHE A 364 -4.73 8.37 -8.48
C PHE A 364 -6.08 8.65 -9.12
N LEU A 365 -6.41 7.99 -10.24
CA LEU A 365 -7.65 8.24 -10.97
C LEU A 365 -8.89 7.97 -10.11
N ILE A 366 -8.91 6.87 -9.36
CA ILE A 366 -10.04 6.51 -8.50
C ILE A 366 -10.19 7.50 -7.34
N THR A 367 -9.09 7.84 -6.65
CA THR A 367 -9.13 8.76 -5.50
C THR A 367 -9.45 10.19 -5.95
N PHE A 368 -8.92 10.63 -7.10
CA PHE A 368 -9.23 11.91 -7.72
C PHE A 368 -10.71 12.00 -8.12
N ALA A 369 -11.25 10.95 -8.75
CA ALA A 369 -12.67 10.87 -9.06
C ALA A 369 -13.55 10.91 -7.81
N ALA A 370 -13.16 10.17 -6.75
CA ALA A 370 -13.84 10.19 -5.47
C ALA A 370 -13.87 11.59 -4.84
N SER A 371 -12.74 12.29 -4.85
CA SER A 371 -12.65 13.68 -4.36
C SER A 371 -13.61 14.62 -5.10
N ASN A 372 -13.63 14.56 -6.44
CA ASN A 372 -14.52 15.42 -7.23
C ASN A 372 -16.02 15.07 -7.01
N LEU A 373 -16.36 13.81 -6.84
CA LEU A 373 -17.72 13.39 -6.50
C LEU A 373 -18.13 13.92 -5.12
N LEU A 374 -17.26 13.86 -4.12
CA LEU A 374 -17.52 14.41 -2.79
C LEU A 374 -17.76 15.92 -2.75
N ARG A 375 -17.31 16.66 -3.75
CA ARG A 375 -17.60 18.11 -3.87
C ARG A 375 -19.05 18.41 -4.29
N VAL A 376 -19.68 17.45 -4.98
CA VAL A 376 -21.02 17.65 -5.56
C VAL A 376 -22.07 16.70 -4.98
N THR A 377 -21.65 15.65 -4.26
CA THR A 377 -22.56 14.65 -3.67
C THR A 377 -22.10 14.26 -2.26
N THR A 378 -22.91 13.44 -1.58
CA THR A 378 -22.58 12.85 -0.28
C THR A 378 -21.57 11.70 -0.41
N THR A 379 -20.92 11.31 0.70
CA THR A 379 -20.03 10.13 0.72
C THR A 379 -20.79 8.86 0.33
N ALA A 380 -22.03 8.69 0.77
CA ALA A 380 -22.87 7.55 0.41
C ALA A 380 -23.11 7.48 -1.11
N ASN A 381 -23.50 8.59 -1.74
CA ASN A 381 -23.67 8.66 -3.19
C ASN A 381 -22.36 8.44 -3.95
N THR A 382 -21.24 8.95 -3.42
CA THR A 382 -19.90 8.70 -3.97
C THR A 382 -19.58 7.21 -3.98
N PHE A 383 -19.86 6.47 -2.90
CA PHE A 383 -19.72 5.01 -2.87
C PHE A 383 -20.62 4.32 -3.91
N THR A 384 -21.85 4.75 -4.07
CA THR A 384 -22.78 4.20 -5.08
C THR A 384 -22.28 4.40 -6.49
N ILE A 385 -21.93 5.64 -6.85
CA ILE A 385 -21.49 6.00 -8.22
C ILE A 385 -20.18 5.28 -8.57
N LEU A 386 -19.16 5.40 -7.69
CA LEU A 386 -17.89 4.70 -7.89
C LEU A 386 -18.07 3.19 -7.92
N GLY A 387 -18.90 2.66 -7.01
CA GLY A 387 -19.21 1.23 -6.96
C GLY A 387 -19.82 0.74 -8.27
N CYS A 388 -20.79 1.46 -8.85
CA CYS A 388 -21.40 1.11 -10.14
C CYS A 388 -20.39 1.15 -11.29
N VAL A 389 -19.62 2.24 -11.41
CA VAL A 389 -18.61 2.37 -12.47
C VAL A 389 -17.54 1.28 -12.35
N LEU A 390 -17.00 1.07 -11.16
CA LEU A 390 -15.98 0.07 -10.92
C LEU A 390 -16.52 -1.36 -11.08
N ALA A 391 -17.78 -1.63 -10.71
CA ALA A 391 -18.41 -2.92 -10.92
C ALA A 391 -18.52 -3.25 -12.41
N ILE A 392 -18.95 -2.29 -13.24
CA ILE A 392 -19.00 -2.46 -14.70
C ILE A 392 -17.62 -2.80 -15.25
N ILE A 393 -16.59 -2.02 -14.89
CA ILE A 393 -15.21 -2.24 -15.36
C ILE A 393 -14.69 -3.62 -14.91
N VAL A 394 -14.88 -3.97 -13.63
CA VAL A 394 -14.42 -5.26 -13.08
C VAL A 394 -15.13 -6.43 -13.75
N VAL A 395 -16.45 -6.36 -13.99
CA VAL A 395 -17.21 -7.42 -14.65
C VAL A 395 -16.75 -7.60 -16.10
N LEU A 396 -16.58 -6.51 -16.86
CA LEU A 396 -16.06 -6.56 -18.23
C LEU A 396 -14.65 -7.15 -18.29
N MET A 397 -13.77 -6.76 -17.34
CA MET A 397 -12.43 -7.33 -17.27
C MET A 397 -12.44 -8.82 -16.90
N LEU A 398 -13.34 -9.24 -15.99
CA LEU A 398 -13.48 -10.65 -15.63
C LEU A 398 -13.98 -11.50 -16.80
N ASP A 399 -14.93 -11.02 -17.60
CA ASP A 399 -15.37 -11.73 -18.81
C ASP A 399 -14.21 -11.89 -19.82
N ASN A 400 -13.45 -10.82 -20.03
CA ASN A 400 -12.26 -10.88 -20.87
C ASN A 400 -11.18 -11.85 -20.31
N MET A 401 -10.96 -11.84 -19.01
CA MET A 401 -10.02 -12.76 -18.35
C MET A 401 -10.50 -14.22 -18.40
N ARG A 402 -11.80 -14.48 -18.26
CA ARG A 402 -12.39 -15.81 -18.39
C ARG A 402 -12.02 -16.47 -19.72
N LYS A 403 -12.03 -15.69 -20.78
CA LYS A 403 -11.68 -16.16 -22.14
C LYS A 403 -10.19 -16.37 -22.32
N LYS A 404 -9.33 -15.62 -21.63
CA LYS A 404 -7.88 -15.58 -21.87
C LYS A 404 -6.99 -16.15 -20.76
N VAL A 405 -7.40 -16.05 -19.50
CA VAL A 405 -6.59 -16.50 -18.36
C VAL A 405 -7.13 -17.79 -17.74
N GLY A 406 -8.35 -18.09 -17.71
CA GLY A 406 -9.15 -19.25 -17.28
C GLY A 406 -8.53 -20.46 -16.54
N LEU A 407 -7.21 -20.56 -16.46
CA LEU A 407 -6.47 -21.67 -15.89
C LEU A 407 -6.08 -21.40 -14.43
N LYS A 408 -5.91 -22.47 -13.66
CA LYS A 408 -5.28 -22.38 -12.33
C LYS A 408 -3.81 -21.98 -12.49
N PRO A 409 -3.17 -21.36 -11.45
CA PRO A 409 -1.75 -21.05 -11.51
C PRO A 409 -0.86 -22.23 -11.89
N GLU A 410 -1.21 -23.44 -11.42
CA GLU A 410 -0.46 -24.67 -11.69
C GLU A 410 -0.64 -25.20 -13.12
N GLN A 411 -1.62 -24.69 -13.84
CA GLN A 411 -1.93 -25.09 -15.24
C GLN A 411 -1.36 -24.13 -16.28
N TYR A 412 -0.70 -23.06 -15.85
CA TYR A 412 -0.01 -22.16 -16.76
C TYR A 412 1.15 -22.88 -17.44
N SER A 413 1.07 -22.95 -18.76
CA SER A 413 2.08 -23.66 -19.52
C SER A 413 3.40 -22.86 -19.62
N GLU A 414 4.53 -23.58 -19.72
CA GLU A 414 5.82 -22.99 -20.02
C GLU A 414 5.80 -22.09 -21.29
N ARG A 415 4.83 -22.30 -22.20
CA ARG A 415 4.66 -21.53 -23.42
C ARG A 415 4.32 -20.06 -23.12
N ASP A 416 3.61 -19.75 -22.04
CA ASP A 416 3.27 -18.37 -21.65
C ASP A 416 4.49 -17.64 -21.06
N THR A 417 5.42 -18.37 -20.44
CA THR A 417 6.70 -17.85 -19.93
C THR A 417 7.75 -17.74 -21.06
N LYS A 418 7.85 -18.71 -21.96
CA LYS A 418 8.82 -18.71 -23.07
C LYS A 418 8.60 -17.61 -24.10
N ILE A 419 7.36 -17.17 -24.32
CA ILE A 419 7.06 -16.03 -25.21
C ILE A 419 7.72 -14.74 -24.72
N MET A 420 8.03 -14.61 -23.43
CA MET A 420 8.72 -13.46 -22.84
C MET A 420 10.25 -13.58 -22.85
N GLU A 421 10.81 -14.80 -22.89
CA GLU A 421 12.25 -15.03 -22.95
C GLU A 421 12.83 -14.87 -24.37
N LEU A 422 12.02 -15.14 -25.39
CA LEU A 422 12.47 -15.21 -26.79
C LEU A 422 12.55 -13.84 -27.51
N LYS A 423 12.56 -12.73 -26.79
CA LYS A 423 12.72 -11.37 -27.31
C LYS A 423 13.38 -10.43 -26.34
#